data_8c0c18e6d013f72947c1343bddaf6604
#
_entry.id   8c0c18e6d013f72947c1343bddaf6604
#
_cell.length_a   1.000
_cell.length_b   1.000
_cell.length_c   1.000
_cell.angle_alpha   90.00
_cell.angle_beta   90.00
_cell.angle_gamma   90.00
#
_symmetry.space_group_name_H-M   'P 1'
#
loop_
_entity.id
_entity.type
_entity.pdbx_description
1 polymer ?
#
loop_
_entity_poly.entity_id
_entity_poly.type
_entity_poly.pdbx_seq_one_letter_code
_entity_poly.pdbx_strand_id
1 'polypeptide(L)'
;MSSNPPHVVPSGRKHWLPTSAGRLVRLLVVVGCIAIALLALRAWQAAKATPLLPWHTLAAEEPSAPDILRGDWQAYVAHEAGLFARVRSELDAHMTPEDAHPLNRYTAGSLSAPDRFQHDWNRSFVLEAKIPPRGVAVLVHGLTDAPYSMLRLATLYNAAGYIAIVPRMPGHGTVPGALVRAERAQWQAAVAVAMDEARRRAGGRLPVHLVGYSNGAALAL
;
A
#
# COMPACT_ATOMS: atom_id res chain seq x y z
N MET A 1 -28.20 -64.85 -73.09
CA MET A 1 -28.35 -64.55 -71.67
C MET A 1 -27.03 -63.90 -71.19
N SER A 2 -27.01 -62.57 -71.16
CA SER A 2 -25.83 -61.79 -70.76
C SER A 2 -26.17 -61.16 -69.42
N SER A 3 -25.49 -61.56 -68.36
CA SER A 3 -25.67 -61.00 -67.01
C SER A 3 -24.58 -59.94 -66.79
N ASN A 4 -25.00 -58.72 -66.65
CA ASN A 4 -24.16 -57.60 -66.20
C ASN A 4 -23.92 -57.67 -64.70
N PRO A 5 -22.70 -57.47 -64.21
CA PRO A 5 -22.38 -57.45 -62.78
C PRO A 5 -22.86 -56.08 -62.17
N PRO A 6 -23.21 -56.09 -60.88
CA PRO A 6 -23.69 -54.84 -60.21
C PRO A 6 -22.56 -53.84 -60.03
N HIS A 7 -22.88 -52.59 -60.37
CA HIS A 7 -22.01 -51.43 -60.06
C HIS A 7 -21.95 -51.20 -58.55
N VAL A 8 -20.75 -51.34 -57.97
CA VAL A 8 -20.43 -50.94 -56.60
C VAL A 8 -20.19 -49.41 -56.63
N VAL A 9 -21.04 -48.67 -55.99
CA VAL A 9 -20.89 -47.20 -55.76
C VAL A 9 -19.91 -47.02 -54.61
N PRO A 10 -18.78 -46.36 -54.81
CA PRO A 10 -17.86 -46.08 -53.67
C PRO A 10 -18.52 -45.07 -52.71
N SER A 11 -18.71 -45.48 -51.46
CA SER A 11 -19.14 -44.59 -50.37
C SER A 11 -18.03 -43.54 -50.07
N GLY A 12 -18.21 -42.37 -50.65
CA GLY A 12 -17.32 -41.24 -50.35
C GLY A 12 -17.37 -40.84 -48.89
N ARG A 13 -16.37 -41.23 -48.13
CA ARG A 13 -16.12 -40.63 -46.78
C ARG A 13 -15.89 -39.15 -46.98
N LYS A 14 -16.88 -38.33 -46.61
CA LYS A 14 -16.74 -36.87 -46.52
C LYS A 14 -15.70 -36.62 -45.39
N HIS A 15 -14.45 -36.36 -45.78
CA HIS A 15 -13.48 -35.75 -44.89
C HIS A 15 -13.94 -34.35 -44.53
N TRP A 16 -14.54 -34.23 -43.36
CA TRP A 16 -14.95 -32.97 -42.79
C TRP A 16 -13.70 -32.23 -42.29
N LEU A 17 -12.97 -31.56 -43.19
CA LEU A 17 -11.94 -30.63 -42.79
C LEU A 17 -12.63 -29.45 -42.07
N PRO A 18 -12.23 -29.14 -40.83
CA PRO A 18 -12.86 -28.04 -40.12
C PRO A 18 -12.58 -26.74 -40.88
N THR A 19 -13.65 -26.04 -41.29
CA THR A 19 -13.54 -24.69 -41.86
C THR A 19 -12.86 -23.76 -40.88
N SER A 20 -12.22 -22.69 -41.38
CA SER A 20 -11.57 -21.67 -40.52
C SER A 20 -12.51 -21.13 -39.43
N ALA A 21 -13.81 -20.98 -39.79
CA ALA A 21 -14.87 -20.59 -38.82
C ALA A 21 -15.05 -21.66 -37.72
N GLY A 22 -15.04 -22.95 -38.06
CA GLY A 22 -15.15 -24.03 -37.05
C GLY A 22 -13.96 -24.09 -36.09
N ARG A 23 -12.75 -23.77 -36.58
CA ARG A 23 -11.55 -23.68 -35.72
C ARG A 23 -11.64 -22.48 -34.77
N LEU A 24 -12.10 -21.33 -35.27
CA LEU A 24 -12.31 -20.13 -34.45
C LEU A 24 -13.35 -20.37 -33.34
N VAL A 25 -14.48 -20.98 -33.67
CA VAL A 25 -15.51 -21.31 -32.68
C VAL A 25 -14.96 -22.25 -31.61
N ARG A 26 -14.21 -23.30 -31.99
CA ARG A 26 -13.57 -24.20 -31.00
C ARG A 26 -12.57 -23.48 -30.12
N LEU A 27 -11.75 -22.58 -30.67
CA LEU A 27 -10.82 -21.75 -29.90
C LEU A 27 -11.55 -20.88 -28.90
N LEU A 28 -12.63 -20.18 -29.32
CA LEU A 28 -13.44 -19.36 -28.43
C LEU A 28 -14.11 -20.16 -27.31
N VAL A 29 -14.60 -21.37 -27.62
CA VAL A 29 -15.16 -22.27 -26.59
C VAL A 29 -14.08 -22.70 -25.60
N VAL A 30 -12.89 -23.07 -26.06
CA VAL A 30 -11.77 -23.46 -25.15
C VAL A 30 -11.37 -22.29 -24.28
N VAL A 31 -11.19 -21.10 -24.85
CA VAL A 31 -10.87 -19.88 -24.09
C VAL A 31 -11.97 -19.56 -23.07
N GLY A 32 -13.24 -19.67 -23.47
CA GLY A 32 -14.38 -19.49 -22.57
C GLY A 32 -14.38 -20.50 -21.41
N CYS A 33 -14.14 -21.77 -21.69
CA CYS A 33 -14.05 -22.81 -20.65
C CYS A 33 -12.87 -22.54 -19.69
N ILE A 34 -11.72 -22.11 -20.20
CA ILE A 34 -10.56 -21.75 -19.36
C ILE A 34 -10.92 -20.54 -18.48
N ALA A 35 -11.54 -19.51 -19.04
CA ALA A 35 -11.97 -18.33 -18.29
C ALA A 35 -12.95 -18.69 -17.16
N ILE A 36 -13.96 -19.53 -17.47
CA ILE A 36 -14.91 -20.02 -16.47
C ILE A 36 -14.21 -20.84 -15.39
N ALA A 37 -13.29 -21.73 -15.77
CA ALA A 37 -12.53 -22.55 -14.81
C ALA A 37 -11.68 -21.66 -13.89
N LEU A 38 -11.04 -20.64 -14.43
CA LEU A 38 -10.26 -19.67 -13.64
C LEU A 38 -11.15 -18.86 -12.69
N LEU A 39 -12.32 -18.42 -13.15
CA LEU A 39 -13.28 -17.72 -12.30
C LEU A 39 -13.81 -18.63 -11.19
N ALA A 40 -14.15 -19.87 -11.50
CA ALA A 40 -14.59 -20.85 -10.51
C ALA A 40 -13.49 -21.15 -9.47
N LEU A 41 -12.24 -21.28 -9.93
CA LEU A 41 -11.08 -21.45 -9.03
C LEU A 41 -10.91 -20.22 -8.11
N ARG A 42 -11.04 -19.02 -8.65
CA ARG A 42 -10.97 -17.77 -7.86
C ARG A 42 -12.11 -17.66 -6.85
N ALA A 43 -13.33 -18.00 -7.26
CA ALA A 43 -14.49 -18.04 -6.35
C ALA A 43 -14.29 -19.06 -5.23
N TRP A 44 -13.79 -20.24 -5.55
CA TRP A 44 -13.49 -21.27 -4.56
C TRP A 44 -12.37 -20.86 -3.59
N GLN A 45 -11.30 -20.22 -4.09
CA GLN A 45 -10.23 -19.65 -3.26
C GLN A 45 -10.77 -18.54 -2.33
N ALA A 46 -11.62 -17.65 -2.88
CA ALA A 46 -12.25 -16.59 -2.10
C ALA A 46 -13.19 -17.13 -1.00
N ALA A 47 -13.95 -18.18 -1.30
CA ALA A 47 -14.83 -18.83 -0.32
C ALA A 47 -14.08 -19.52 0.82
N LYS A 48 -12.80 -19.91 0.58
CA LYS A 48 -11.91 -20.49 1.59
C LYS A 48 -10.95 -19.49 2.23
N ALA A 49 -10.97 -18.23 1.77
CA ALA A 49 -10.15 -17.18 2.36
C ALA A 49 -10.55 -16.96 3.82
N THR A 50 -9.56 -16.76 4.67
CA THR A 50 -9.79 -16.37 6.06
C THR A 50 -10.58 -15.04 6.08
N PRO A 51 -11.60 -14.89 6.92
CA PRO A 51 -12.31 -13.62 7.06
C PRO A 51 -11.34 -12.46 7.31
N LEU A 52 -11.67 -11.29 6.75
CA LEU A 52 -10.89 -10.09 7.04
C LEU A 52 -11.06 -9.74 8.52
N LEU A 53 -9.95 -9.48 9.16
CA LEU A 53 -9.87 -9.10 10.56
C LEU A 53 -10.11 -7.59 10.72
N PRO A 54 -10.43 -7.08 11.92
CA PRO A 54 -10.79 -5.67 12.12
C PRO A 54 -9.78 -4.68 11.52
N TRP A 55 -8.49 -4.93 11.64
CA TRP A 55 -7.44 -4.05 11.07
C TRP A 55 -7.33 -4.08 9.55
N HIS A 56 -7.94 -5.04 8.86
CA HIS A 56 -8.00 -5.06 7.39
C HIS A 56 -9.14 -4.20 6.86
N THR A 57 -10.21 -4.02 7.63
CA THR A 57 -11.43 -3.33 7.20
C THR A 57 -11.58 -1.93 7.79
N LEU A 58 -10.93 -1.70 8.94
CA LEU A 58 -10.94 -0.39 9.58
C LEU A 58 -10.29 0.65 8.69
N ALA A 59 -11.00 1.73 8.44
CA ALA A 59 -10.51 2.85 7.67
C ALA A 59 -10.41 4.08 8.58
N ALA A 60 -9.18 4.49 8.83
CA ALA A 60 -8.93 5.75 9.51
C ALA A 60 -9.27 6.93 8.59
N GLU A 61 -10.01 7.91 9.08
CA GLU A 61 -10.28 9.14 8.36
C GLU A 61 -9.05 10.05 8.41
N GLU A 62 -8.38 10.15 7.29
CA GLU A 62 -7.26 11.08 7.09
C GLU A 62 -7.79 12.45 6.66
N PRO A 63 -7.09 13.56 6.99
CA PRO A 63 -7.50 14.88 6.55
C PRO A 63 -7.37 15.00 5.03
N SER A 64 -8.25 15.81 4.43
CA SER A 64 -8.15 16.09 3.00
C SER A 64 -6.85 16.87 2.67
N ALA A 65 -6.40 16.80 1.41
CA ALA A 65 -5.22 17.54 0.99
C ALA A 65 -5.32 19.06 1.26
N PRO A 66 -6.46 19.74 1.01
CA PRO A 66 -6.61 21.13 1.40
C PRO A 66 -6.52 21.37 2.91
N ASP A 67 -6.99 20.44 3.75
CA ASP A 67 -6.90 20.56 5.20
C ASP A 67 -5.44 20.44 5.68
N ILE A 68 -4.69 19.50 5.12
CA ILE A 68 -3.26 19.34 5.38
C ILE A 68 -2.51 20.62 5.04
N LEU A 69 -2.76 21.19 3.85
CA LEU A 69 -2.07 22.39 3.35
C LEU A 69 -2.45 23.69 4.11
N ARG A 70 -3.59 23.73 4.82
CA ARG A 70 -3.95 24.86 5.69
C ARG A 70 -3.19 24.88 7.01
N GLY A 71 -2.66 23.71 7.41
CA GLY A 71 -1.86 23.58 8.62
C GLY A 71 -0.36 23.71 8.37
N ASP A 72 0.39 23.68 9.43
CA ASP A 72 1.85 23.56 9.43
C ASP A 72 2.28 22.15 9.89
N TRP A 73 3.58 21.94 10.01
CA TRP A 73 4.13 20.66 10.48
C TRP A 73 3.63 20.27 11.88
N GLN A 74 3.46 21.22 12.78
CA GLN A 74 2.99 20.95 14.14
C GLN A 74 1.53 20.52 14.14
N ALA A 75 0.69 21.21 13.36
CA ALA A 75 -0.71 20.84 13.17
C ALA A 75 -0.84 19.46 12.54
N TYR A 76 0.01 19.13 11.55
CA TYR A 76 0.04 17.82 10.91
C TYR A 76 0.34 16.70 11.91
N VAL A 77 1.40 16.86 12.71
CA VAL A 77 1.79 15.87 13.73
C VAL A 77 0.75 15.76 14.85
N ALA A 78 0.14 16.88 15.25
CA ALA A 78 -0.92 16.87 16.27
C ALA A 78 -2.17 16.13 15.78
N HIS A 79 -2.58 16.36 14.51
CA HIS A 79 -3.67 15.59 13.90
C HIS A 79 -3.37 14.09 13.87
N GLU A 80 -2.15 13.73 13.50
CA GLU A 80 -1.68 12.35 13.47
C GLU A 80 -1.80 11.66 14.85
N ALA A 81 -1.44 12.36 15.93
CA ALA A 81 -1.58 11.82 17.28
C ALA A 81 -3.04 11.46 17.61
N GLY A 82 -3.99 12.33 17.26
CA GLY A 82 -5.41 12.07 17.41
C GLY A 82 -5.92 10.90 16.55
N LEU A 83 -5.40 10.79 15.31
CA LEU A 83 -5.73 9.70 14.41
C LEU A 83 -5.31 8.34 15.00
N PHE A 84 -4.08 8.21 15.47
CA PHE A 84 -3.58 6.97 16.08
C PHE A 84 -4.40 6.58 17.31
N ALA A 85 -4.80 7.56 18.13
CA ALA A 85 -5.64 7.31 19.31
C ALA A 85 -7.02 6.77 18.90
N ARG A 86 -7.67 7.37 17.89
CA ARG A 86 -8.97 6.90 17.38
C ARG A 86 -8.87 5.48 16.82
N VAL A 87 -7.87 5.22 15.95
CA VAL A 87 -7.64 3.88 15.39
C VAL A 87 -7.43 2.85 16.47
N ARG A 88 -6.67 3.18 17.52
CA ARG A 88 -6.47 2.28 18.67
C ARG A 88 -7.78 1.99 19.38
N SER A 89 -8.57 3.01 19.69
CA SER A 89 -9.86 2.86 20.36
C SER A 89 -10.84 1.99 19.56
N GLU A 90 -10.88 2.20 18.24
CA GLU A 90 -11.75 1.40 17.36
C GLU A 90 -11.29 -0.05 17.23
N LEU A 91 -9.98 -0.29 17.18
CA LEU A 91 -9.44 -1.65 17.21
C LEU A 91 -9.79 -2.36 18.50
N ASP A 92 -9.60 -1.71 19.65
CA ASP A 92 -9.91 -2.28 20.97
C ASP A 92 -11.40 -2.60 21.12
N ALA A 93 -12.29 -1.85 20.46
CA ALA A 93 -13.73 -2.09 20.47
C ALA A 93 -14.16 -3.26 19.56
N HIS A 94 -13.39 -3.62 18.55
CA HIS A 94 -13.76 -4.63 17.55
C HIS A 94 -12.91 -5.91 17.60
N MET A 95 -11.76 -5.89 18.28
CA MET A 95 -10.93 -7.08 18.47
C MET A 95 -11.54 -8.02 19.49
N THR A 96 -11.52 -9.31 19.17
CA THR A 96 -11.95 -10.39 20.07
C THR A 96 -10.74 -11.08 20.68
N PRO A 97 -10.90 -11.89 21.75
CA PRO A 97 -9.81 -12.70 22.30
C PRO A 97 -9.15 -13.63 21.28
N GLU A 98 -9.92 -14.10 20.29
CA GLU A 98 -9.44 -14.98 19.21
C GLU A 98 -8.50 -14.25 18.25
N ASP A 99 -8.63 -12.93 18.12
CA ASP A 99 -7.74 -12.08 17.31
C ASP A 99 -6.38 -11.84 17.99
N ALA A 100 -6.30 -12.13 19.30
CA ALA A 100 -5.10 -11.90 20.08
C ALA A 100 -3.98 -12.90 19.68
N HIS A 101 -2.85 -12.38 19.27
CA HIS A 101 -1.68 -13.18 18.93
C HIS A 101 -0.39 -12.46 19.39
N PRO A 102 0.62 -13.21 19.92
CA PRO A 102 1.86 -12.61 20.42
C PRO A 102 2.62 -11.73 19.42
N LEU A 103 2.42 -11.96 18.11
CA LEU A 103 3.05 -11.18 17.04
C LEU A 103 2.09 -10.19 16.37
N ASN A 104 0.83 -10.12 16.80
CA ASN A 104 -0.11 -9.15 16.28
C ASN A 104 0.15 -7.78 16.92
N ARG A 105 0.65 -6.81 16.14
CA ARG A 105 0.96 -5.45 16.61
C ARG A 105 -0.23 -4.69 17.21
N TYR A 106 -1.46 -5.15 16.94
CA TYR A 106 -2.70 -4.56 17.45
C TYR A 106 -3.15 -5.17 18.78
N THR A 107 -2.59 -6.32 19.16
CA THR A 107 -2.84 -6.91 20.46
C THR A 107 -2.05 -6.17 21.54
N ALA A 108 -2.73 -5.66 22.57
CA ALA A 108 -2.10 -4.97 23.68
C ALA A 108 -1.04 -5.86 24.36
N GLY A 109 0.15 -5.31 24.58
CA GLY A 109 1.26 -6.04 25.21
C GLY A 109 1.92 -7.13 24.35
N SER A 110 1.53 -7.30 23.07
CA SER A 110 2.19 -8.23 22.17
C SER A 110 3.65 -7.84 21.92
N LEU A 111 4.47 -8.77 21.44
CA LEU A 111 5.90 -8.52 21.18
C LEU A 111 6.15 -7.43 20.13
N SER A 112 5.19 -7.21 19.24
CA SER A 112 5.23 -6.24 18.14
C SER A 112 4.35 -5.01 18.38
N ALA A 113 3.70 -4.89 19.53
CA ALA A 113 2.87 -3.73 19.86
C ALA A 113 3.72 -2.45 19.94
N PRO A 114 3.29 -1.35 19.29
CA PRO A 114 4.04 -0.09 19.26
C PRO A 114 4.34 0.50 20.63
N ASP A 115 3.45 0.29 21.60
CA ASP A 115 3.56 0.77 22.99
C ASP A 115 4.68 0.09 23.80
N ARG A 116 5.26 -1.01 23.31
CA ARG A 116 6.45 -1.64 23.91
C ARG A 116 7.76 -0.95 23.57
N PHE A 117 7.75 -0.08 22.58
CA PHE A 117 8.95 0.63 22.13
C PHE A 117 8.96 2.04 22.69
N GLN A 118 10.16 2.55 22.98
CA GLN A 118 10.35 3.92 23.45
C GLN A 118 9.78 4.97 22.50
N HIS A 119 9.77 4.65 21.19
CA HIS A 119 9.18 5.46 20.14
C HIS A 119 8.34 4.62 19.19
N ASP A 120 7.15 5.11 18.84
CA ASP A 120 6.36 4.58 17.74
C ASP A 120 6.85 5.19 16.42
N TRP A 121 7.85 4.53 15.81
CA TRP A 121 8.43 4.95 14.54
C TRP A 121 7.49 4.85 13.33
N ASN A 122 6.25 4.44 13.52
CA ASN A 122 5.24 4.50 12.46
C ASN A 122 4.63 5.90 12.31
N ARG A 123 4.92 6.80 13.23
CA ARG A 123 4.50 8.20 13.21
C ARG A 123 5.56 9.06 12.57
N SER A 124 5.14 10.25 12.14
CA SER A 124 6.08 11.29 11.72
C SER A 124 7.06 11.63 12.84
N PHE A 125 8.33 11.83 12.50
CA PHE A 125 9.33 12.19 13.48
C PHE A 125 10.37 13.16 12.93
N VAL A 126 11.10 13.80 13.84
CA VAL A 126 12.26 14.65 13.53
C VAL A 126 13.44 14.19 14.38
N LEU A 127 14.58 14.01 13.74
CA LEU A 127 15.87 13.87 14.43
C LEU A 127 16.58 15.22 14.41
N GLU A 128 16.69 15.83 15.57
CA GLU A 128 17.34 17.13 15.73
C GLU A 128 18.87 17.00 15.63
N ALA A 129 19.54 17.97 15.04
CA ALA A 129 20.99 17.99 15.00
C ALA A 129 21.57 18.24 16.41
N LYS A 130 22.58 17.47 16.78
CA LYS A 130 23.29 17.62 18.08
C LYS A 130 24.25 18.79 18.14
N ILE A 131 24.60 19.35 16.99
CA ILE A 131 25.52 20.48 16.77
C ILE A 131 24.79 21.48 15.83
N PRO A 132 25.27 22.69 15.62
CA PRO A 132 24.66 23.58 14.66
C PRO A 132 24.42 22.84 13.32
N PRO A 133 23.19 22.88 12.79
CA PRO A 133 22.84 22.04 11.66
C PRO A 133 23.62 22.45 10.40
N ARG A 134 24.05 21.46 9.63
CA ARG A 134 24.67 21.65 8.30
C ARG A 134 23.66 21.68 7.16
N GLY A 135 22.43 21.25 7.41
CA GLY A 135 21.35 21.20 6.46
C GLY A 135 20.10 20.57 7.06
N VAL A 136 19.06 20.46 6.27
CA VAL A 136 17.82 19.76 6.61
C VAL A 136 17.52 18.72 5.54
N ALA A 137 17.09 17.54 5.92
CA ALA A 137 16.69 16.48 5.00
C ALA A 137 15.25 16.07 5.29
N VAL A 138 14.41 16.02 4.26
CA VAL A 138 13.07 15.41 4.29
C VAL A 138 13.18 14.04 3.65
N LEU A 139 12.75 12.99 4.36
CA LEU A 139 12.87 11.61 3.90
C LEU A 139 11.48 10.96 3.80
N VAL A 140 11.10 10.59 2.59
CA VAL A 140 9.75 10.10 2.25
C VAL A 140 9.78 8.60 2.00
N HIS A 141 8.97 7.84 2.77
CA HIS A 141 8.90 6.38 2.69
C HIS A 141 8.12 5.88 1.47
N GLY A 142 8.21 4.57 1.21
CA GLY A 142 7.53 3.89 0.11
C GLY A 142 6.06 3.57 0.38
N LEU A 143 5.37 3.08 -0.66
CA LEU A 143 4.02 2.54 -0.55
C LEU A 143 4.03 1.29 0.33
N THR A 144 3.00 1.11 1.15
CA THR A 144 2.87 0.03 2.15
C THR A 144 3.90 0.06 3.29
N ASP A 145 4.73 1.09 3.32
CA ASP A 145 5.74 1.32 4.34
C ASP A 145 5.21 2.26 5.45
N ALA A 146 6.12 2.66 6.34
CA ALA A 146 5.89 3.67 7.37
C ALA A 146 7.18 4.48 7.56
N PRO A 147 7.17 5.59 8.29
CA PRO A 147 8.38 6.36 8.60
C PRO A 147 9.54 5.52 9.16
N TYR A 148 9.24 4.42 9.84
CA TYR A 148 10.24 3.45 10.32
C TYR A 148 11.25 3.01 9.24
N SER A 149 10.79 2.79 8.00
CA SER A 149 11.68 2.34 6.92
C SER A 149 12.77 3.36 6.57
N MET A 150 12.52 4.64 6.87
CA MET A 150 13.49 5.72 6.67
C MET A 150 14.38 5.97 7.87
N LEU A 151 14.16 5.33 9.02
CA LEU A 151 14.88 5.60 10.28
C LEU A 151 16.39 5.43 10.12
N ARG A 152 16.84 4.38 9.44
CA ARG A 152 18.28 4.14 9.24
C ARG A 152 18.92 5.28 8.44
N LEU A 153 18.27 5.71 7.36
CA LEU A 153 18.76 6.80 6.52
C LEU A 153 18.68 8.14 7.25
N ALA A 154 17.61 8.39 7.99
CA ALA A 154 17.47 9.57 8.84
C ALA A 154 18.60 9.65 9.89
N THR A 155 18.96 8.53 10.50
CA THR A 155 20.08 8.45 11.44
C THR A 155 21.43 8.78 10.78
N LEU A 156 21.64 8.33 9.53
CA LEU A 156 22.86 8.67 8.79
C LEU A 156 22.93 10.16 8.46
N TYR A 157 21.83 10.77 8.00
CA TYR A 157 21.75 12.21 7.79
C TYR A 157 22.00 12.99 9.10
N ASN A 158 21.39 12.54 10.19
CA ASN A 158 21.55 13.16 11.50
C ASN A 158 23.00 13.06 12.00
N ALA A 159 23.64 11.90 11.85
CA ALA A 159 25.06 11.73 12.16
C ALA A 159 25.98 12.64 11.31
N ALA A 160 25.56 12.96 10.07
CA ALA A 160 26.26 13.93 9.22
C ALA A 160 25.95 15.40 9.56
N GLY A 161 25.18 15.65 10.62
CA GLY A 161 24.84 16.99 11.11
C GLY A 161 23.60 17.62 10.48
N TYR A 162 22.75 16.83 9.83
CA TYR A 162 21.48 17.33 9.29
C TYR A 162 20.34 17.13 10.29
N ILE A 163 19.39 18.05 10.28
CA ILE A 163 18.07 17.80 10.84
C ILE A 163 17.36 16.86 9.86
N ALA A 164 16.82 15.75 10.34
CA ALA A 164 16.08 14.81 9.50
C ALA A 164 14.60 14.82 9.85
N ILE A 165 13.76 15.19 8.89
CA ILE A 165 12.28 15.24 8.99
C ILE A 165 11.72 14.06 8.20
N VAL A 166 10.96 13.21 8.86
CA VAL A 166 10.38 12.01 8.24
C VAL A 166 8.87 12.06 8.40
N PRO A 167 8.13 12.55 7.37
CA PRO A 167 6.68 12.57 7.42
C PRO A 167 6.09 11.18 7.24
N ARG A 168 5.01 10.88 7.96
CA ARG A 168 4.12 9.75 7.65
C ARG A 168 3.23 10.16 6.47
N MET A 169 3.09 9.32 5.48
CA MET A 169 2.08 9.54 4.44
C MET A 169 0.70 9.14 4.95
N PRO A 170 -0.37 9.91 4.67
CA PRO A 170 -1.74 9.52 4.98
C PRO A 170 -2.07 8.08 4.53
N GLY A 171 -2.81 7.36 5.35
CA GLY A 171 -3.13 5.94 5.14
C GLY A 171 -2.05 4.95 5.60
N HIS A 172 -0.87 5.41 5.97
CA HIS A 172 0.26 4.55 6.38
C HIS A 172 0.45 4.54 7.90
N GLY A 173 1.17 3.53 8.39
CA GLY A 173 1.58 3.45 9.79
C GLY A 173 0.49 3.02 10.78
N THR A 174 -0.79 3.18 10.47
CA THR A 174 -1.93 2.80 11.29
C THR A 174 -2.37 1.36 11.02
N VAL A 175 -3.41 1.16 10.22
CA VAL A 175 -3.96 -0.15 9.84
C VAL A 175 -3.93 -0.32 8.33
N PRO A 176 -3.80 -1.56 7.81
CA PRO A 176 -3.77 -1.80 6.37
C PRO A 176 -5.00 -1.27 5.63
N GLY A 177 -6.18 -1.32 6.25
CA GLY A 177 -7.43 -0.82 5.67
C GLY A 177 -7.42 0.68 5.39
N ALA A 178 -6.63 1.47 6.11
CA ALA A 178 -6.52 2.92 5.91
C ALA A 178 -5.93 3.28 4.54
N LEU A 179 -5.02 2.46 4.00
CA LEU A 179 -4.36 2.72 2.72
C LEU A 179 -5.33 2.66 1.53
N VAL A 180 -6.43 1.90 1.64
CA VAL A 180 -7.44 1.78 0.57
C VAL A 180 -8.13 3.12 0.27
N ARG A 181 -8.17 4.04 1.24
CA ARG A 181 -8.80 5.36 1.12
C ARG A 181 -7.82 6.51 0.94
N ALA A 182 -6.52 6.22 1.02
CA ALA A 182 -5.50 7.27 0.88
C ALA A 182 -5.38 7.76 -0.56
N GLU A 183 -5.27 9.05 -0.73
CA GLU A 183 -5.20 9.71 -2.03
C GLU A 183 -3.80 10.29 -2.27
N ARG A 184 -3.37 10.26 -3.53
CA ARG A 184 -2.10 10.88 -3.94
C ARG A 184 -2.01 12.35 -3.53
N ALA A 185 -3.12 13.09 -3.63
CA ALA A 185 -3.15 14.50 -3.26
C ALA A 185 -2.81 14.73 -1.78
N GLN A 186 -3.26 13.84 -0.89
CA GLN A 186 -2.91 13.88 0.54
C GLN A 186 -1.41 13.63 0.76
N TRP A 187 -0.81 12.70 0.00
CA TRP A 187 0.63 12.42 0.09
C TRP A 187 1.46 13.61 -0.36
N GLN A 188 1.07 14.24 -1.49
CA GLN A 188 1.71 15.46 -1.97
C GLN A 188 1.61 16.59 -0.95
N ALA A 189 0.45 16.75 -0.31
CA ALA A 189 0.25 17.75 0.74
C ALA A 189 1.14 17.48 1.96
N ALA A 190 1.27 16.22 2.40
CA ALA A 190 2.14 15.85 3.52
C ALA A 190 3.62 16.14 3.21
N VAL A 191 4.07 15.85 1.99
CA VAL A 191 5.44 16.20 1.54
C VAL A 191 5.62 17.72 1.50
N ALA A 192 4.64 18.47 1.00
CA ALA A 192 4.71 19.93 0.94
C ALA A 192 4.86 20.55 2.34
N VAL A 193 4.03 20.13 3.31
CA VAL A 193 4.12 20.61 4.70
C VAL A 193 5.48 20.26 5.34
N ALA A 194 6.00 19.05 5.10
CA ALA A 194 7.33 18.67 5.58
C ALA A 194 8.46 19.50 4.93
N MET A 195 8.32 19.82 3.64
CA MET A 195 9.26 20.68 2.93
C MET A 195 9.22 22.14 3.40
N ASP A 196 8.03 22.65 3.73
CA ASP A 196 7.88 24.00 4.27
C ASP A 196 8.52 24.10 5.66
N GLU A 197 8.34 23.09 6.49
CA GLU A 197 9.06 22.96 7.76
C GLU A 197 10.58 22.90 7.57
N ALA A 198 11.06 22.13 6.59
CA ALA A 198 12.47 22.04 6.28
C ALA A 198 13.05 23.38 5.82
N ARG A 199 12.34 24.12 4.97
CA ARG A 199 12.73 25.48 4.52
C ARG A 199 12.77 26.46 5.69
N ARG A 200 11.76 26.40 6.56
CA ARG A 200 11.70 27.24 7.77
C ARG A 200 12.91 26.99 8.67
N ARG A 201 13.27 25.73 8.91
CA ARG A 201 14.44 25.33 9.74
C ARG A 201 15.77 25.67 9.07
N ALA A 202 15.83 25.60 7.75
CA ALA A 202 17.02 25.97 6.99
C ALA A 202 17.29 27.49 7.02
N GLY A 203 16.26 28.31 7.26
CA GLY A 203 16.39 29.77 7.38
C GLY A 203 16.94 30.44 6.11
N GLY A 204 16.72 29.83 4.95
CA GLY A 204 17.21 30.32 3.65
C GLY A 204 18.73 30.22 3.46
N ARG A 205 19.46 29.63 4.40
CA ARG A 205 20.95 29.57 4.39
C ARG A 205 21.51 28.16 4.31
N LEU A 206 20.77 27.19 4.81
CA LEU A 206 21.20 25.80 4.81
C LEU A 206 20.62 25.04 3.63
N PRO A 207 21.34 24.05 3.09
CA PRO A 207 20.79 23.16 2.05
C PRO A 207 19.62 22.33 2.59
N VAL A 208 18.61 22.13 1.74
CA VAL A 208 17.48 21.25 2.00
C VAL A 208 17.53 20.10 1.01
N HIS A 209 17.59 18.87 1.53
CA HIS A 209 17.55 17.65 0.73
C HIS A 209 16.15 17.04 0.81
N LEU A 210 15.62 16.63 -0.33
CA LEU A 210 14.42 15.79 -0.43
C LEU A 210 14.85 14.41 -0.93
N VAL A 211 14.55 13.38 -0.14
CA VAL A 211 14.98 12.01 -0.37
C VAL A 211 13.75 11.10 -0.32
N GLY A 212 13.55 10.31 -1.34
CA GLY A 212 12.43 9.38 -1.39
C GLY A 212 12.87 7.95 -1.70
N TYR A 213 12.13 6.99 -1.16
CA TYR A 213 12.27 5.58 -1.46
C TYR A 213 11.03 5.08 -2.19
N SER A 214 11.20 4.37 -3.32
CA SER A 214 10.10 3.79 -4.10
C SER A 214 9.03 4.84 -4.44
N ASN A 215 7.77 4.67 -3.99
CA ASN A 215 6.71 5.66 -4.15
C ASN A 215 7.09 7.04 -3.59
N GLY A 216 7.83 7.08 -2.48
CA GLY A 216 8.37 8.32 -1.93
C GLY A 216 9.32 9.04 -2.89
N ALA A 217 10.07 8.31 -3.71
CA ALA A 217 10.91 8.91 -4.74
C ALA A 217 10.07 9.56 -5.87
N ALA A 218 8.96 8.94 -6.25
CA ALA A 218 8.03 9.53 -7.21
C ALA A 218 7.32 10.80 -6.68
N LEU A 219 7.19 10.92 -5.35
CA LEU A 219 6.65 12.13 -4.71
C LEU A 219 7.71 13.23 -4.54
N ALA A 220 9.00 12.88 -4.66
CA ALA A 220 10.13 13.80 -4.52
C ALA A 220 10.50 14.47 -5.86
N LEU A 221 9.93 14.02 -6.98
CA LEU A 221 10.14 14.57 -8.34
C LEU A 221 9.13 15.68 -8.64
#